data_18e826f2f309a26b8a753103513e1891
#
_entry.id   18e826f2f309a26b8a753103513e1891
#
_cell.length_a   1.000
_cell.length_b   1.000
_cell.length_c   1.000
_cell.angle_alpha   90.00
_cell.angle_beta   90.00
_cell.angle_gamma   90.00
#
_symmetry.space_group_name_H-M   'P 1'
#
loop_
_entity.id
_entity.type
_entity.pdbx_description
1 polymer ?
#
loop_
_entity_poly.entity_id
_entity_poly.type
_entity_poly.pdbx_seq_one_letter_code
_entity_poly.pdbx_strand_id
1 'polypeptide(L)'
;MNELFFILVGYLSGSILYAYLLPKYICHIDIMKDSDDHNPGTFNAFALAGTQVGILVIALELLKVFLLDTRRWMFAFVLCAPVAGHAFPLFYPKRGGKAIAVSFGVLLGLLPRYRPVLLLIFFYLLFSFLIVVKPHLYRSILTFTLFSLTGLFYFHDAVISMGTFFISCVVIIRHLVHHQKEPFSIRFLQRS
;
A
#
# COMPACT_ATOMS: atom_id res chain seq x y z
N MET A 1 9.22 20.91 -14.72
CA MET A 1 8.01 20.12 -15.00
C MET A 1 7.04 20.36 -13.84
N ASN A 2 5.77 20.49 -14.13
CA ASN A 2 4.78 20.85 -13.11
C ASN A 2 4.50 19.64 -12.19
N GLU A 3 4.54 19.87 -10.87
CA GLU A 3 4.22 18.84 -9.87
C GLU A 3 2.81 18.24 -10.08
N LEU A 4 1.88 19.05 -10.58
CA LEU A 4 0.55 18.56 -10.98
C LEU A 4 0.61 17.44 -12.02
N PHE A 5 1.55 17.52 -12.96
CA PHE A 5 1.78 16.45 -13.94
C PHE A 5 2.19 15.15 -13.23
N PHE A 6 3.13 15.21 -12.27
CA PHE A 6 3.56 14.03 -11.53
C PHE A 6 2.49 13.47 -10.62
N ILE A 7 1.65 14.32 -10.00
CA ILE A 7 0.49 13.88 -9.21
C ILE A 7 -0.48 13.11 -10.13
N LEU A 8 -0.79 13.67 -11.30
CA LEU A 8 -1.70 13.03 -12.24
C LEU A 8 -1.14 11.70 -12.76
N VAL A 9 0.12 11.69 -13.21
CA VAL A 9 0.80 10.47 -13.69
C VAL A 9 0.89 9.43 -12.59
N GLY A 10 1.22 9.84 -11.36
CA GLY A 10 1.26 8.94 -10.20
C GLY A 10 -0.10 8.32 -9.90
N TYR A 11 -1.18 9.12 -9.91
CA TYR A 11 -2.53 8.63 -9.69
C TYR A 11 -3.00 7.68 -10.81
N LEU A 12 -2.76 8.04 -12.06
CA LEU A 12 -3.12 7.19 -13.21
C LEU A 12 -2.34 5.87 -13.19
N SER A 13 -1.04 5.93 -12.93
CA SER A 13 -0.19 4.76 -12.75
C SER A 13 -0.68 3.87 -11.60
N GLY A 14 -1.04 4.46 -10.47
CA GLY A 14 -1.65 3.77 -9.33
C GLY A 14 -2.96 3.08 -9.70
N SER A 15 -3.77 3.71 -10.55
CA SER A 15 -5.07 3.19 -11.00
C SER A 15 -4.96 1.94 -11.89
N ILE A 16 -3.76 1.60 -12.38
CA ILE A 16 -3.51 0.33 -13.07
C ILE A 16 -3.34 -0.75 -12.01
N LEU A 17 -4.32 -1.63 -11.86
CA LEU A 17 -4.32 -2.70 -10.86
C LEU A 17 -3.60 -3.95 -11.40
N TYR A 18 -2.26 -3.99 -11.32
CA TYR A 18 -1.50 -5.16 -11.81
C TYR A 18 -1.87 -6.45 -11.11
N ALA A 19 -2.19 -6.40 -9.80
CA ALA A 19 -2.65 -7.56 -9.05
C ALA A 19 -4.01 -8.11 -9.50
N TYR A 20 -4.79 -7.34 -10.25
CA TYR A 20 -6.01 -7.79 -10.92
C TYR A 20 -5.74 -8.23 -12.36
N LEU A 21 -4.98 -7.41 -13.11
CA LEU A 21 -4.79 -7.61 -14.55
C LEU A 21 -3.93 -8.82 -14.88
N LEU A 22 -2.78 -9.00 -14.21
CA LEU A 22 -1.86 -10.08 -14.53
C LEU A 22 -2.47 -11.47 -14.28
N PRO A 23 -3.08 -11.78 -13.12
CA PRO A 23 -3.77 -13.06 -12.93
C PRO A 23 -4.86 -13.29 -13.95
N LYS A 24 -5.62 -12.25 -14.28
CA LYS A 24 -6.73 -12.36 -15.24
C LYS A 24 -6.27 -12.70 -16.65
N TYR A 25 -5.22 -12.04 -17.15
CA TYR A 25 -4.78 -12.21 -18.53
C TYR A 25 -3.76 -13.33 -18.70
N ILE A 26 -2.93 -13.65 -17.70
CA ILE A 26 -1.91 -14.69 -17.78
C ILE A 26 -2.47 -16.05 -17.33
N CYS A 27 -3.23 -16.08 -16.23
CA CYS A 27 -3.72 -17.33 -15.62
C CYS A 27 -5.21 -17.55 -15.81
N HIS A 28 -5.95 -16.61 -16.42
CA HIS A 28 -7.42 -16.63 -16.56
C HIS A 28 -8.16 -16.69 -15.21
N ILE A 29 -7.54 -16.15 -14.13
CA ILE A 29 -8.08 -16.11 -12.77
C ILE A 29 -8.63 -14.71 -12.48
N ASP A 30 -9.91 -14.62 -12.07
CA ASP A 30 -10.52 -13.36 -11.65
C ASP A 30 -10.40 -13.20 -10.13
N ILE A 31 -9.29 -12.58 -9.68
CA ILE A 31 -9.01 -12.36 -8.24
C ILE A 31 -10.19 -11.76 -7.49
N MET A 32 -10.98 -10.89 -8.14
CA MET A 32 -12.14 -10.25 -7.51
C MET A 32 -13.29 -11.22 -7.24
N LYS A 33 -13.34 -12.36 -7.94
CA LYS A 33 -14.36 -13.40 -7.76
C LYS A 33 -13.82 -14.55 -6.92
N ASP A 34 -12.55 -14.91 -7.17
CA ASP A 34 -11.97 -16.16 -6.70
C ASP A 34 -11.25 -16.02 -5.36
N SER A 35 -11.00 -14.79 -4.85
CA SER A 35 -10.43 -14.57 -3.52
C SER A 35 -11.50 -14.34 -2.46
N ASP A 36 -11.23 -14.77 -1.22
CA ASP A 36 -12.14 -14.69 -0.08
C ASP A 36 -12.55 -13.25 0.27
N ASP A 37 -11.62 -12.31 0.13
CA ASP A 37 -11.83 -10.90 0.48
C ASP A 37 -12.14 -10.01 -0.74
N HIS A 38 -12.29 -10.59 -1.92
CA HIS A 38 -12.58 -9.89 -3.18
C HIS A 38 -11.67 -8.70 -3.46
N ASN A 39 -10.42 -8.75 -2.97
CA ASN A 39 -9.47 -7.65 -3.06
C ASN A 39 -8.41 -7.91 -4.15
N PRO A 40 -8.21 -6.99 -5.10
CA PRO A 40 -7.16 -7.09 -6.12
C PRO A 40 -5.79 -6.74 -5.53
N GLY A 41 -5.36 -7.48 -4.51
CA GLY A 41 -4.11 -7.26 -3.80
C GLY A 41 -3.02 -8.25 -4.20
N THR A 42 -1.78 -7.85 -3.97
CA THR A 42 -0.59 -8.66 -4.26
C THR A 42 -0.64 -10.03 -3.57
N PHE A 43 -1.13 -10.08 -2.32
CA PHE A 43 -1.26 -11.35 -1.59
C PHE A 43 -2.15 -12.35 -2.33
N ASN A 44 -3.32 -11.90 -2.81
CA ASN A 44 -4.24 -12.77 -3.58
C ASN A 44 -3.66 -13.18 -4.93
N ALA A 45 -2.85 -12.30 -5.57
CA ALA A 45 -2.14 -12.67 -6.78
C ALA A 45 -1.13 -13.81 -6.52
N PHE A 46 -0.40 -13.78 -5.39
CA PHE A 46 0.45 -14.90 -4.99
C PHE A 46 -0.33 -16.17 -4.70
N ALA A 47 -1.40 -16.05 -3.91
CA ALA A 47 -2.17 -17.21 -3.44
C ALA A 47 -2.89 -17.94 -4.58
N LEU A 48 -3.47 -17.21 -5.53
CA LEU A 48 -4.31 -17.77 -6.58
C LEU A 48 -3.58 -17.95 -7.92
N ALA A 49 -2.71 -17.02 -8.31
CA ALA A 49 -2.01 -17.06 -9.60
C ALA A 49 -0.55 -17.55 -9.50
N GLY A 50 -0.10 -17.88 -8.28
CA GLY A 50 1.21 -18.46 -8.04
C GLY A 50 2.35 -17.45 -7.87
N THR A 51 3.52 -17.98 -7.45
CA THR A 51 4.67 -17.16 -7.05
C THR A 51 5.23 -16.30 -8.17
N GLN A 52 5.30 -16.80 -9.40
CA GLN A 52 5.86 -16.06 -10.54
C GLN A 52 5.03 -14.81 -10.86
N VAL A 53 3.71 -14.97 -10.94
CA VAL A 53 2.79 -13.85 -11.19
C VAL A 53 2.78 -12.89 -10.01
N GLY A 54 2.82 -13.39 -8.77
CA GLY A 54 2.92 -12.57 -7.57
C GLY A 54 4.20 -11.72 -7.53
N ILE A 55 5.36 -12.26 -7.88
CA ILE A 55 6.62 -11.52 -7.98
C ILE A 55 6.53 -10.43 -9.07
N LEU A 56 5.97 -10.77 -10.23
CA LEU A 56 5.79 -9.80 -11.32
C LEU A 56 4.85 -8.66 -10.90
N VAL A 57 3.77 -8.97 -10.17
CA VAL A 57 2.87 -7.96 -9.59
C VAL A 57 3.65 -7.04 -8.66
N ILE A 58 4.44 -7.58 -7.70
CA ILE A 58 5.26 -6.75 -6.80
C ILE A 58 6.20 -5.86 -7.61
N ALA A 59 6.94 -6.41 -8.56
CA ALA A 59 7.91 -5.66 -9.35
C ALA A 59 7.23 -4.47 -10.07
N LEU A 60 6.07 -4.68 -10.68
CA LEU A 60 5.33 -3.63 -11.38
C LEU A 60 4.70 -2.61 -10.43
N GLU A 61 4.21 -3.05 -9.25
CA GLU A 61 3.72 -2.11 -8.22
C GLU A 61 4.85 -1.23 -7.67
N LEU A 62 6.06 -1.76 -7.51
CA LEU A 62 7.25 -1.01 -7.09
C LEU A 62 7.73 -0.04 -8.19
N LEU A 63 7.66 -0.45 -9.45
CA LEU A 63 8.15 0.34 -10.59
C LEU A 63 7.36 1.64 -10.80
N LYS A 64 6.12 1.72 -10.33
CA LYS A 64 5.26 2.93 -10.44
C LYS A 64 5.89 4.19 -9.86
N VAL A 65 6.89 4.06 -9.03
CA VAL A 65 7.38 5.15 -8.16
C VAL A 65 8.75 5.72 -8.58
N PHE A 66 9.50 5.05 -9.45
CA PHE A 66 10.88 5.43 -9.77
C PHE A 66 11.07 6.77 -10.52
N LEU A 67 10.02 7.57 -10.73
CA LEU A 67 10.06 8.73 -11.63
C LEU A 67 9.90 10.10 -10.94
N LEU A 68 10.18 10.26 -9.62
CA LEU A 68 9.75 11.43 -8.89
C LEU A 68 10.89 12.27 -8.30
N ASP A 69 10.94 13.60 -8.60
CA ASP A 69 11.85 14.59 -8.01
C ASP A 69 11.32 15.15 -6.66
N THR A 70 12.20 15.25 -5.65
CA THR A 70 11.86 15.28 -4.22
C THR A 70 11.89 16.64 -3.51
N ARG A 71 11.92 17.77 -4.21
CA ARG A 71 12.36 19.04 -3.60
C ARG A 71 11.29 20.05 -3.17
N ARG A 72 9.98 19.81 -3.35
CA ARG A 72 8.91 20.80 -3.06
C ARG A 72 7.76 20.25 -2.23
N TRP A 73 7.01 21.14 -1.55
CA TRP A 73 5.83 20.81 -0.73
C TRP A 73 4.79 19.92 -1.43
N MET A 74 4.58 20.12 -2.74
CA MET A 74 3.70 19.29 -3.54
C MET A 74 4.18 17.84 -3.66
N PHE A 75 5.43 17.58 -3.31
CA PHE A 75 5.97 16.22 -3.31
C PHE A 75 5.24 15.28 -2.34
N ALA A 76 4.69 15.79 -1.24
CA ALA A 76 3.83 15.00 -0.34
C ALA A 76 2.62 14.42 -1.06
N PHE A 77 2.01 15.20 -1.97
CA PHE A 77 0.91 14.71 -2.82
C PHE A 77 1.39 13.77 -3.92
N VAL A 78 2.57 14.02 -4.48
CA VAL A 78 3.19 13.12 -5.46
C VAL A 78 3.44 11.74 -4.84
N LEU A 79 3.92 11.66 -3.60
CA LEU A 79 4.07 10.40 -2.86
C LEU A 79 2.73 9.70 -2.63
N CYS A 80 1.68 10.44 -2.32
CA CYS A 80 0.36 9.88 -2.05
C CYS A 80 -0.37 9.44 -3.33
N ALA A 81 -0.11 10.07 -4.46
CA ALA A 81 -0.88 9.89 -5.70
C ALA A 81 -0.96 8.44 -6.21
N PRO A 82 0.14 7.65 -6.30
CA PRO A 82 0.08 6.25 -6.71
C PRO A 82 -0.73 5.39 -5.72
N VAL A 83 -0.62 5.68 -4.42
CA VAL A 83 -1.36 4.98 -3.36
C VAL A 83 -2.85 5.28 -3.47
N ALA A 84 -3.22 6.54 -3.68
CA ALA A 84 -4.59 6.97 -3.91
C ALA A 84 -5.18 6.35 -5.18
N GLY A 85 -4.41 6.34 -6.29
CA GLY A 85 -4.82 5.71 -7.54
C GLY A 85 -5.06 4.21 -7.41
N HIS A 86 -4.23 3.50 -6.64
CA HIS A 86 -4.43 2.07 -6.37
C HIS A 86 -5.65 1.81 -5.45
N ALA A 87 -5.84 2.63 -4.43
CA ALA A 87 -6.96 2.50 -3.49
C ALA A 87 -8.31 2.86 -4.13
N PHE A 88 -8.32 3.92 -4.97
CA PHE A 88 -9.49 4.47 -5.63
C PHE A 88 -9.22 4.64 -7.13
N PRO A 89 -9.10 3.53 -7.90
CA PRO A 89 -8.65 3.57 -9.28
C PRO A 89 -9.69 4.20 -10.21
N LEU A 90 -9.22 5.08 -11.09
CA LEU A 90 -10.06 5.74 -12.07
C LEU A 90 -10.71 4.74 -13.05
N PHE A 91 -9.90 3.77 -13.52
CA PHE A 91 -10.34 2.80 -14.53
C PHE A 91 -11.22 1.68 -13.96
N TYR A 92 -11.23 1.50 -12.63
CA TYR A 92 -11.99 0.45 -11.94
C TYR A 92 -12.60 0.97 -10.64
N PRO A 93 -13.57 1.91 -10.67
CA PRO A 93 -13.99 2.69 -9.50
C PRO A 93 -14.44 1.87 -8.27
N LYS A 94 -14.94 0.64 -8.48
CA LYS A 94 -15.43 -0.23 -7.40
C LYS A 94 -14.42 -1.33 -6.99
N ARG A 95 -13.24 -1.39 -7.64
CA ARG A 95 -12.31 -2.53 -7.55
C ARG A 95 -10.94 -2.15 -6.99
N GLY A 96 -10.82 -1.04 -6.27
CA GLY A 96 -9.54 -0.61 -5.68
C GLY A 96 -8.97 -1.62 -4.69
N GLY A 97 -7.63 -1.70 -4.63
CA GLY A 97 -6.90 -2.54 -3.69
C GLY A 97 -6.70 -1.86 -2.33
N LYS A 98 -6.14 -2.60 -1.36
CA LYS A 98 -5.82 -2.09 0.00
C LYS A 98 -4.59 -1.16 0.04
N ALA A 99 -3.87 -1.01 -1.07
CA ALA A 99 -2.75 -0.11 -1.32
C ALA A 99 -1.50 -0.29 -0.42
N ILE A 100 -1.40 -1.38 0.35
CA ILE A 100 -0.25 -1.63 1.24
C ILE A 100 1.04 -1.83 0.44
N ALA A 101 1.03 -2.70 -0.59
CA ALA A 101 2.22 -2.98 -1.40
C ALA A 101 2.70 -1.74 -2.16
N VAL A 102 1.77 -0.93 -2.69
CA VAL A 102 2.10 0.35 -3.35
C VAL A 102 2.71 1.34 -2.38
N SER A 103 2.24 1.38 -1.12
CA SER A 103 2.85 2.21 -0.07
C SER A 103 4.32 1.84 0.16
N PHE A 104 4.65 0.55 0.25
CA PHE A 104 6.04 0.10 0.31
C PHE A 104 6.83 0.53 -0.93
N GLY A 105 6.25 0.42 -2.12
CA GLY A 105 6.88 0.86 -3.36
C GLY A 105 7.23 2.33 -3.35
N VAL A 106 6.27 3.18 -2.99
CA VAL A 106 6.46 4.63 -2.88
C VAL A 106 7.59 4.98 -1.89
N LEU A 107 7.62 4.32 -0.73
CA LEU A 107 8.66 4.58 0.26
C LEU A 107 10.03 4.04 -0.16
N LEU A 108 10.11 2.94 -0.91
CA LEU A 108 11.34 2.47 -1.55
C LEU A 108 11.85 3.44 -2.62
N GLY A 109 10.96 4.11 -3.35
CA GLY A 109 11.32 5.17 -4.30
C GLY A 109 11.97 6.40 -3.67
N LEU A 110 11.92 6.54 -2.33
CA LEU A 110 12.62 7.60 -1.58
C LEU A 110 14.12 7.32 -1.37
N LEU A 111 14.64 6.15 -1.77
CA LEU A 111 16.06 5.84 -1.59
C LEU A 111 16.96 6.96 -2.16
N PRO A 112 18.04 7.32 -1.45
CA PRO A 112 18.64 6.67 -0.29
C PRO A 112 18.01 7.01 1.08
N ARG A 113 16.87 7.72 1.15
CA ARG A 113 16.18 8.03 2.40
C ARG A 113 15.37 6.80 2.89
N TYR A 114 16.06 5.81 3.43
CA TYR A 114 15.50 4.50 3.82
C TYR A 114 14.65 4.53 5.09
N ARG A 115 14.74 5.56 5.92
CA ARG A 115 14.01 5.63 7.21
C ARG A 115 12.51 5.40 7.10
N PRO A 116 11.77 6.00 6.12
CA PRO A 116 10.33 5.78 6.02
C PRO A 116 9.95 4.34 5.73
N VAL A 117 10.66 3.67 4.81
CA VAL A 117 10.35 2.28 4.47
C VAL A 117 10.70 1.34 5.62
N LEU A 118 11.82 1.55 6.32
CA LEU A 118 12.19 0.73 7.48
C LEU A 118 11.20 0.88 8.64
N LEU A 119 10.70 2.09 8.88
CA LEU A 119 9.70 2.32 9.93
C LEU A 119 8.38 1.60 9.61
N LEU A 120 7.93 1.62 8.34
CA LEU A 120 6.74 0.90 7.93
C LEU A 120 6.95 -0.62 8.04
N ILE A 121 8.11 -1.14 7.60
CA ILE A 121 8.49 -2.56 7.76
C ILE A 121 8.41 -2.95 9.23
N PHE A 122 9.01 -2.15 10.11
CA PHE A 122 9.03 -2.42 11.55
C PHE A 122 7.61 -2.59 12.12
N PHE A 123 6.73 -1.61 11.93
CA PHE A 123 5.36 -1.72 12.45
C PHE A 123 4.56 -2.84 11.78
N TYR A 124 4.76 -3.07 10.49
CA TYR A 124 4.06 -4.12 9.78
C TYR A 124 4.45 -5.51 10.28
N LEU A 125 5.74 -5.76 10.51
CA LEU A 125 6.24 -7.02 11.09
C LEU A 125 5.86 -7.15 12.56
N LEU A 126 5.93 -6.08 13.34
CA LEU A 126 5.52 -6.06 14.75
C LEU A 126 4.09 -6.58 14.91
N PHE A 127 3.13 -6.04 14.15
CA PHE A 127 1.71 -6.41 14.25
C PHE A 127 1.31 -7.65 13.43
N SER A 128 2.20 -8.16 12.59
CA SER A 128 1.96 -9.39 11.85
C SER A 128 2.50 -10.63 12.56
N PHE A 129 3.62 -10.51 13.30
CA PHE A 129 4.35 -11.64 13.87
C PHE A 129 4.50 -11.59 15.38
N LEU A 130 4.86 -10.43 15.97
CA LEU A 130 5.11 -10.33 17.42
C LEU A 130 3.81 -10.10 18.19
N ILE A 131 3.02 -9.13 17.78
CA ILE A 131 1.71 -8.80 18.36
C ILE A 131 0.67 -9.05 17.27
N VAL A 132 0.30 -10.30 17.08
CA VAL A 132 -0.58 -10.68 15.97
C VAL A 132 -1.96 -10.10 16.18
N VAL A 133 -2.28 -9.04 15.41
CA VAL A 133 -3.57 -8.38 15.41
C VAL A 133 -4.44 -8.92 14.29
N LYS A 134 -5.61 -9.43 14.64
CA LYS A 134 -6.63 -9.91 13.69
C LYS A 134 -7.95 -9.17 13.94
N PRO A 135 -8.76 -8.94 12.92
CA PRO A 135 -8.53 -9.19 11.50
C PRO A 135 -7.52 -8.20 10.87
N HIS A 136 -7.22 -8.43 9.62
CA HIS A 136 -6.29 -7.62 8.83
C HIS A 136 -6.63 -6.12 8.83
N LEU A 137 -7.90 -5.75 8.95
CA LEU A 137 -8.37 -4.37 9.09
C LEU A 137 -7.67 -3.64 10.26
N TYR A 138 -7.83 -4.15 11.48
CA TYR A 138 -7.28 -3.49 12.67
C TYR A 138 -5.75 -3.47 12.67
N ARG A 139 -5.12 -4.55 12.17
CA ARG A 139 -3.67 -4.60 11.98
C ARG A 139 -3.19 -3.46 11.07
N SER A 140 -3.84 -3.27 9.92
CA SER A 140 -3.45 -2.22 8.97
C SER A 140 -3.71 -0.82 9.53
N ILE A 141 -4.86 -0.59 10.18
CA ILE A 141 -5.16 0.69 10.82
C ILE A 141 -4.09 1.01 11.87
N LEU A 142 -3.79 0.07 12.78
CA LEU A 142 -2.80 0.28 13.84
C LEU A 142 -1.40 0.54 13.26
N THR A 143 -0.99 -0.26 12.27
CA THR A 143 0.29 -0.10 11.58
C THR A 143 0.44 1.29 10.98
N PHE A 144 -0.51 1.72 10.16
CA PHE A 144 -0.41 2.99 9.45
C PHE A 144 -0.63 4.20 10.36
N THR A 145 -1.43 4.07 11.42
CA THR A 145 -1.59 5.12 12.44
C THR A 145 -0.27 5.35 13.18
N LEU A 146 0.36 4.29 13.71
CA LEU A 146 1.62 4.41 14.43
C LEU A 146 2.78 4.81 13.51
N PHE A 147 2.81 4.30 12.28
CA PHE A 147 3.78 4.71 11.25
C PHE A 147 3.70 6.22 11.01
N SER A 148 2.50 6.76 10.81
CA SER A 148 2.28 8.19 10.58
C SER A 148 2.67 9.03 11.80
N LEU A 149 2.17 8.69 12.98
CA LEU A 149 2.45 9.43 14.22
C LEU A 149 3.95 9.44 14.55
N THR A 150 4.61 8.28 14.48
CA THR A 150 6.05 8.19 14.70
C THR A 150 6.82 8.96 13.64
N GLY A 151 6.39 8.91 12.38
CA GLY A 151 7.02 9.61 11.27
C GLY A 151 7.05 11.12 11.43
N LEU A 152 6.02 11.72 12.05
CA LEU A 152 5.97 13.17 12.32
C LEU A 152 7.17 13.65 13.16
N PHE A 153 7.66 12.82 14.07
CA PHE A 153 8.78 13.17 14.96
C PHE A 153 10.13 12.60 14.47
N TYR A 154 10.11 11.51 13.72
CA TYR A 154 11.31 10.73 13.41
C TYR A 154 12.01 11.14 12.11
N PHE A 155 11.27 11.61 11.07
CA PHE A 155 11.87 11.84 9.76
C PHE A 155 12.66 13.15 9.67
N HIS A 156 12.36 14.15 10.51
CA HIS A 156 12.94 15.50 10.46
C HIS A 156 12.84 16.18 9.07
N ASP A 157 11.85 15.77 8.28
CA ASP A 157 11.55 16.30 6.94
C ASP A 157 10.01 16.42 6.85
N ALA A 158 9.54 17.66 6.86
CA ALA A 158 8.12 17.96 6.88
C ALA A 158 7.38 17.41 5.65
N VAL A 159 8.01 17.41 4.48
CA VAL A 159 7.41 16.94 3.23
C VAL A 159 7.23 15.42 3.26
N ILE A 160 8.23 14.69 3.72
CA ILE A 160 8.16 13.23 3.89
C ILE A 160 7.12 12.89 4.97
N SER A 161 7.12 13.60 6.09
CA SER A 161 6.13 13.40 7.17
C SER A 161 4.70 13.62 6.69
N MET A 162 4.45 14.69 5.93
CA MET A 162 3.14 14.94 5.32
C MET A 162 2.77 13.87 4.28
N GLY A 163 3.71 13.47 3.44
CA GLY A 163 3.48 12.41 2.44
C GLY A 163 3.10 11.08 3.08
N THR A 164 3.82 10.67 4.13
CA THR A 164 3.53 9.44 4.89
C THR A 164 2.19 9.54 5.65
N PHE A 165 1.84 10.71 6.15
CA PHE A 165 0.52 10.98 6.73
C PHE A 165 -0.60 10.78 5.70
N PHE A 166 -0.49 11.38 4.50
CA PHE A 166 -1.50 11.22 3.45
C PHE A 166 -1.61 9.77 2.96
N ILE A 167 -0.47 9.07 2.80
CA ILE A 167 -0.45 7.64 2.49
C ILE A 167 -1.24 6.86 3.54
N SER A 168 -0.97 7.13 4.82
CA SER A 168 -1.65 6.45 5.93
C SER A 168 -3.16 6.71 5.93
N CYS A 169 -3.59 7.96 5.71
CA CYS A 169 -5.00 8.30 5.58
C CYS A 169 -5.68 7.51 4.46
N VAL A 170 -5.07 7.46 3.26
CA VAL A 170 -5.62 6.71 2.12
C VAL A 170 -5.78 5.21 2.45
N VAL A 171 -4.75 4.59 3.03
CA VAL A 171 -4.79 3.16 3.39
C VAL A 171 -5.85 2.90 4.46
N ILE A 172 -5.91 3.72 5.51
CA ILE A 172 -6.90 3.58 6.59
C ILE A 172 -8.32 3.73 6.04
N ILE A 173 -8.60 4.79 5.27
CA ILE A 173 -9.92 5.03 4.67
C ILE A 173 -10.31 3.83 3.79
N ARG A 174 -9.39 3.33 2.96
CA ARG A 174 -9.66 2.19 2.09
C ARG A 174 -10.02 0.92 2.87
N HIS A 175 -9.35 0.66 3.98
CA HIS A 175 -9.67 -0.47 4.84
C HIS A 175 -11.02 -0.31 5.55
N LEU A 176 -11.37 0.90 6.00
CA LEU A 176 -12.66 1.19 6.63
C LEU A 176 -13.83 1.03 5.64
N VAL A 177 -13.65 1.51 4.40
CA VAL A 177 -14.68 1.40 3.35
C VAL A 177 -14.90 -0.05 2.91
N HIS A 178 -13.87 -0.90 2.98
CA HIS A 178 -13.92 -2.30 2.51
C HIS A 178 -13.93 -3.30 3.66
N HIS A 179 -14.61 -2.94 4.75
CA HIS A 179 -14.64 -3.73 5.98
C HIS A 179 -15.51 -4.99 5.83
N GLN A 180 -14.92 -6.15 6.12
CA GLN A 180 -15.63 -7.39 6.42
C GLN A 180 -15.73 -7.54 7.94
N LYS A 181 -16.91 -7.87 8.45
CA LYS A 181 -17.15 -8.06 9.90
C LYS A 181 -16.50 -9.37 10.37
N GLU A 182 -15.29 -9.27 10.90
CA GLU A 182 -14.59 -10.38 11.56
C GLU A 182 -14.35 -10.03 13.04
N PRO A 183 -14.34 -11.00 13.96
CA PRO A 183 -14.11 -10.74 15.37
C PRO A 183 -12.67 -10.28 15.62
N PHE A 184 -12.55 -9.23 16.45
CA PHE A 184 -11.25 -8.71 16.88
C PHE A 184 -10.53 -9.69 17.81
N SER A 185 -9.26 -9.95 17.58
CA SER A 185 -8.39 -10.71 18.47
C SER A 185 -6.95 -10.23 18.44
N ILE A 186 -6.28 -10.28 19.60
CA ILE A 186 -4.85 -10.03 19.72
C ILE A 186 -4.20 -11.29 20.28
N ARG A 187 -3.11 -11.73 19.67
CA ARG A 187 -2.29 -12.84 20.16
C ARG A 187 -0.84 -12.40 20.21
N PHE A 188 -0.19 -12.63 21.34
CA PHE A 188 1.26 -12.45 21.45
C PHE A 188 1.98 -13.72 21.00
N LEU A 189 3.16 -13.55 20.42
CA LEU A 189 4.03 -14.70 20.10
C LEU A 189 4.38 -15.39 21.43
N GLN A 190 3.72 -16.50 21.76
CA GLN A 190 4.12 -17.36 22.86
C GLN A 190 5.31 -18.19 22.40
N ARG A 191 6.41 -18.14 23.16
CA ARG A 191 7.46 -19.16 23.04
C ARG A 191 6.82 -20.49 23.44
N SER A 192 6.72 -21.40 22.47
CA SER A 192 6.43 -22.82 22.73
C SER A 192 7.61 -23.45 23.47
#